data_d2c20959c2dd4afcc608676db75c9bb2
#
_entry.id   d2c20959c2dd4afcc608676db75c9bb2
#
_cell.length_a   1.000
_cell.length_b   1.000
_cell.length_c   1.000
_cell.angle_alpha   90.00
_cell.angle_beta   90.00
_cell.angle_gamma   90.00
#
_symmetry.space_group_name_H-M   'P 1'
#
loop_
_entity.id
_entity.type
_entity.pdbx_description
1 polymer ?
#
loop_
_entity_poly.entity_id
_entity_poly.type
_entity_poly.pdbx_seq_one_letter_code
_entity_poly.pdbx_strand_id
1 'polypeptide(L)'
;MKTLIKICGIKRLDDLECAIQNGADLIGFVFVKSSPRYIEPSSVTNLLQSVPEKIKTVAVMQHATQNDLDSILDAFKPTYIQTDANDFTSLDLPSNIKKIRVYREEEDFDISSIDDESLALLEGPISGSGQMVNKEFLKKACKRKRLLIAGGLSPENIQSILKEVKPYGVDVSSGVESSRGNKS
;
A
#
# COMPACT_ATOMS: atom_id res chain seq x y z
N MET A 1 12.21 2.42 16.75
CA MET A 1 12.04 2.92 15.35
C MET A 1 10.57 3.30 15.19
N LYS A 2 10.23 4.42 14.53
CA LYS A 2 8.84 4.81 14.26
C LYS A 2 8.26 3.84 13.22
N THR A 3 7.08 3.27 13.46
CA THR A 3 6.35 2.46 12.47
C THR A 3 5.84 3.37 11.35
N LEU A 4 6.08 3.02 10.09
CA LEU A 4 5.55 3.74 8.93
C LEU A 4 4.04 3.53 8.81
N ILE A 5 3.32 4.59 8.43
CA ILE A 5 1.87 4.56 8.22
C ILE A 5 1.57 4.88 6.76
N LYS A 6 0.96 3.91 6.07
CA LYS A 6 0.42 4.10 4.73
C LYS A 6 -1.11 4.12 4.79
N ILE A 7 -1.72 5.12 4.18
CA ILE A 7 -3.17 5.19 3.97
C ILE A 7 -3.43 4.99 2.48
N CYS A 8 -4.15 3.93 2.15
CA CYS A 8 -4.37 3.47 0.78
C CYS A 8 -5.79 3.77 0.29
N GLY A 9 -5.94 4.12 -0.98
CA GLY A 9 -7.23 4.37 -1.62
C GLY A 9 -7.78 5.76 -1.37
N ILE A 10 -6.92 6.76 -1.34
CA ILE A 10 -7.31 8.17 -1.29
C ILE A 10 -7.85 8.61 -2.66
N LYS A 11 -9.02 9.28 -2.66
CA LYS A 11 -9.68 9.82 -3.85
C LYS A 11 -10.09 11.28 -3.72
N ARG A 12 -10.20 11.80 -2.50
CA ARG A 12 -10.71 13.14 -2.19
C ARG A 12 -9.66 13.94 -1.44
N LEU A 13 -9.73 15.26 -1.62
CA LEU A 13 -8.80 16.19 -0.96
C LEU A 13 -8.95 16.15 0.57
N ASP A 14 -10.17 16.13 1.08
CA ASP A 14 -10.44 16.08 2.52
C ASP A 14 -9.82 14.83 3.17
N ASP A 15 -9.94 13.66 2.49
CA ASP A 15 -9.36 12.40 2.95
C ASP A 15 -7.82 12.47 2.95
N LEU A 16 -7.24 13.10 1.94
CA LEU A 16 -5.80 13.31 1.82
C LEU A 16 -5.27 14.18 2.96
N GLU A 17 -5.90 15.33 3.17
CA GLU A 17 -5.51 16.27 4.22
C GLU A 17 -5.65 15.65 5.60
N CYS A 18 -6.77 14.96 5.87
CA CYS A 18 -6.97 14.23 7.11
C CYS A 18 -5.87 13.19 7.34
N ALA A 19 -5.54 12.37 6.34
CA ALA A 19 -4.48 11.37 6.46
C ALA A 19 -3.11 12.00 6.78
N ILE A 20 -2.76 13.11 6.10
CA ILE A 20 -1.50 13.84 6.30
C ILE A 20 -1.44 14.45 7.70
N GLN A 21 -2.51 15.13 8.15
CA GLN A 21 -2.60 15.76 9.47
C GLN A 21 -2.48 14.74 10.60
N ASN A 22 -2.99 13.51 10.39
CA ASN A 22 -2.90 12.41 11.35
C ASN A 22 -1.64 11.56 11.20
N GLY A 23 -0.65 12.01 10.44
CA GLY A 23 0.70 11.46 10.45
C GLY A 23 0.95 10.31 9.49
N ALA A 24 0.20 10.21 8.40
CA ALA A 24 0.54 9.29 7.31
C ALA A 24 1.94 9.63 6.75
N ASP A 25 2.73 8.60 6.50
CA ASP A 25 4.05 8.70 5.87
C ASP A 25 3.95 8.42 4.36
N LEU A 26 2.98 7.58 3.95
CA LEU A 26 2.71 7.23 2.55
C LEU A 26 1.21 7.35 2.23
N ILE A 27 0.91 7.83 1.03
CA ILE A 27 -0.44 7.93 0.48
C ILE A 27 -0.55 7.07 -0.76
N GLY A 28 -1.54 6.16 -0.79
CA GLY A 28 -1.79 5.25 -1.91
C GLY A 28 -2.97 5.71 -2.77
N PHE A 29 -2.75 5.83 -4.08
CA PHE A 29 -3.77 6.03 -5.11
C PHE A 29 -3.96 4.72 -5.87
N VAL A 30 -5.20 4.25 -5.99
CA VAL A 30 -5.51 2.92 -6.56
C VAL A 30 -5.94 3.05 -8.01
N PHE A 31 -5.19 2.39 -8.90
CA PHE A 31 -5.43 2.39 -10.35
C PHE A 31 -6.00 1.04 -10.85
N VAL A 32 -6.58 0.27 -9.96
CA VAL A 32 -7.30 -0.99 -10.28
C VAL A 32 -8.74 -0.65 -10.60
N LYS A 33 -9.14 -0.70 -11.87
CA LYS A 33 -10.48 -0.25 -12.36
C LYS A 33 -11.66 -0.94 -11.67
N SER A 34 -11.52 -2.19 -11.27
CA SER A 34 -12.55 -2.93 -10.53
C SER A 34 -12.65 -2.55 -9.05
N SER A 35 -11.70 -1.78 -8.53
CA SER A 35 -11.68 -1.37 -7.13
C SER A 35 -12.67 -0.22 -6.86
N PRO A 36 -13.44 -0.26 -5.76
CA PRO A 36 -14.25 0.90 -5.33
C PRO A 36 -13.39 2.11 -4.94
N ARG A 37 -12.08 1.93 -4.82
CA ARG A 37 -11.08 2.94 -4.50
C ARG A 37 -10.35 3.47 -5.73
N TYR A 38 -10.80 3.06 -6.92
CA TYR A 38 -10.22 3.52 -8.17
C TYR A 38 -10.26 5.03 -8.30
N ILE A 39 -9.16 5.59 -8.80
CA ILE A 39 -9.06 7.01 -9.18
C ILE A 39 -8.42 7.09 -10.58
N GLU A 40 -8.94 7.98 -11.42
CA GLU A 40 -8.33 8.26 -12.74
C GLU A 40 -6.96 8.90 -12.56
N PRO A 41 -5.91 8.48 -13.31
CA PRO A 41 -4.58 9.05 -13.22
C PRO A 41 -4.57 10.59 -13.31
N SER A 42 -5.33 11.17 -14.23
CA SER A 42 -5.46 12.61 -14.40
C SER A 42 -6.03 13.35 -13.19
N SER A 43 -6.88 12.68 -12.40
CA SER A 43 -7.49 13.27 -11.20
C SER A 43 -6.50 13.39 -10.04
N VAL A 44 -5.43 12.58 -10.03
CA VAL A 44 -4.41 12.62 -8.97
C VAL A 44 -3.63 13.93 -8.99
N THR A 45 -3.43 14.54 -10.17
CA THR A 45 -2.65 15.77 -10.32
C THR A 45 -3.14 16.90 -9.40
N ASN A 46 -4.46 17.03 -9.25
CA ASN A 46 -5.05 18.05 -8.37
C ASN A 46 -4.76 17.76 -6.89
N LEU A 47 -4.77 16.48 -6.49
CA LEU A 47 -4.49 16.08 -5.12
C LEU A 47 -3.01 16.28 -4.75
N LEU A 48 -2.11 16.08 -5.72
CA LEU A 48 -0.66 16.18 -5.49
C LEU A 48 -0.23 17.59 -5.07
N GLN A 49 -0.97 18.64 -5.44
CA GLN A 49 -0.66 20.01 -5.02
C GLN A 49 -0.72 20.18 -3.49
N SER A 50 -1.49 19.35 -2.80
CA SER A 50 -1.64 19.36 -1.34
C SER A 50 -0.74 18.32 -0.63
N VAL A 51 0.09 17.56 -1.37
CA VAL A 51 0.99 16.56 -0.77
C VAL A 51 2.33 17.19 -0.42
N PRO A 52 2.69 17.31 0.86
CA PRO A 52 4.02 17.80 1.25
C PRO A 52 5.14 16.86 0.77
N GLU A 53 6.31 17.39 0.45
CA GLU A 53 7.46 16.63 -0.07
C GLU A 53 7.90 15.46 0.84
N LYS A 54 7.69 15.60 2.16
CA LYS A 54 8.01 14.56 3.14
C LYS A 54 7.11 13.32 3.01
N ILE A 55 5.90 13.46 2.47
CA ILE A 55 4.94 12.36 2.26
C ILE A 55 5.27 11.66 0.96
N LYS A 56 5.32 10.33 0.98
CA LYS A 56 5.64 9.55 -0.20
C LYS A 56 4.36 9.07 -0.88
N THR A 57 4.28 9.26 -2.19
CA THR A 57 3.12 8.83 -2.99
C THR A 57 3.35 7.43 -3.53
N VAL A 58 2.29 6.64 -3.58
CA VAL A 58 2.29 5.26 -4.05
C VAL A 58 1.20 5.08 -5.11
N ALA A 59 1.58 4.70 -6.32
CA ALA A 59 0.63 4.22 -7.31
C ALA A 59 0.40 2.72 -7.10
N VAL A 60 -0.85 2.35 -6.79
CA VAL A 60 -1.24 0.99 -6.48
C VAL A 60 -1.92 0.36 -7.69
N MET A 61 -1.33 -0.71 -8.18
CA MET A 61 -1.77 -1.50 -9.32
C MET A 61 -1.98 -2.96 -8.90
N GLN A 62 -2.55 -3.75 -9.77
CA GLN A 62 -2.69 -5.21 -9.63
C GLN A 62 -2.70 -5.83 -11.02
N HIS A 63 -1.92 -6.90 -11.23
CA HIS A 63 -1.73 -7.54 -12.54
C HIS A 63 -1.38 -6.50 -13.62
N ALA A 64 -0.42 -5.63 -13.28
CA ALA A 64 -0.08 -4.44 -14.03
C ALA A 64 0.54 -4.78 -15.39
N THR A 65 0.06 -4.10 -16.43
CA THR A 65 0.72 -4.09 -17.75
C THR A 65 1.61 -2.85 -17.89
N GLN A 66 2.55 -2.89 -18.84
CA GLN A 66 3.39 -1.73 -19.14
C GLN A 66 2.54 -0.52 -19.56
N ASN A 67 1.50 -0.73 -20.36
CA ASN A 67 0.60 0.35 -20.81
C ASN A 67 -0.12 1.02 -19.62
N ASP A 68 -0.54 0.25 -18.61
CA ASP A 68 -1.14 0.82 -17.41
C ASP A 68 -0.11 1.67 -16.64
N LEU A 69 1.11 1.16 -16.51
CA LEU A 69 2.20 1.89 -15.88
C LEU A 69 2.51 3.20 -16.60
N ASP A 70 2.68 3.16 -17.93
CA ASP A 70 2.99 4.32 -18.75
C ASP A 70 1.90 5.40 -18.62
N SER A 71 0.62 5.00 -18.67
CA SER A 71 -0.51 5.91 -18.47
C SER A 71 -0.49 6.62 -17.10
N ILE A 72 -0.07 5.92 -16.04
CA ILE A 72 0.10 6.50 -14.71
C ILE A 72 1.27 7.48 -14.70
N LEU A 73 2.41 7.08 -15.28
CA LEU A 73 3.62 7.89 -15.31
C LEU A 73 3.50 9.15 -16.17
N ASP A 74 2.63 9.13 -17.17
CA ASP A 74 2.27 10.32 -17.96
C ASP A 74 1.49 11.35 -17.13
N ALA A 75 0.66 10.88 -16.19
CA ALA A 75 -0.15 11.75 -15.35
C ALA A 75 0.62 12.30 -14.13
N PHE A 76 1.45 11.46 -13.47
CA PHE A 76 2.26 11.90 -12.33
C PHE A 76 3.45 10.99 -12.07
N LYS A 77 4.38 11.43 -11.22
CA LYS A 77 5.59 10.71 -10.84
C LYS A 77 5.49 10.24 -9.38
N PRO A 78 5.02 9.01 -9.12
CA PRO A 78 4.94 8.47 -7.76
C PRO A 78 6.33 8.18 -7.19
N THR A 79 6.45 8.20 -5.86
CA THR A 79 7.67 7.72 -5.19
C THR A 79 7.81 6.20 -5.32
N TYR A 80 6.66 5.51 -5.27
CA TYR A 80 6.59 4.04 -5.34
C TYR A 80 5.53 3.57 -6.34
N ILE A 81 5.83 2.48 -7.04
CA ILE A 81 4.84 1.61 -7.66
C ILE A 81 4.62 0.41 -6.73
N GLN A 82 3.36 0.12 -6.43
CA GLN A 82 2.94 -1.06 -5.67
C GLN A 82 2.13 -1.97 -6.58
N THR A 83 2.57 -3.21 -6.74
CA THR A 83 1.85 -4.28 -7.45
C THR A 83 2.33 -5.63 -6.97
N ASP A 84 1.75 -6.71 -7.50
CA ASP A 84 2.16 -8.08 -7.18
C ASP A 84 3.66 -8.28 -7.46
N ALA A 85 4.33 -9.05 -6.61
CA ALA A 85 5.79 -9.20 -6.68
C ALA A 85 6.26 -9.69 -8.06
N ASN A 86 5.49 -10.58 -8.69
CA ASN A 86 5.81 -11.16 -9.99
C ASN A 86 5.62 -10.17 -11.16
N ASP A 87 4.73 -9.17 -11.05
CA ASP A 87 4.50 -8.17 -12.10
C ASP A 87 5.78 -7.41 -12.44
N PHE A 88 6.64 -7.18 -11.44
CA PHE A 88 7.91 -6.46 -11.62
C PHE A 88 8.93 -7.17 -12.52
N THR A 89 8.69 -8.40 -12.90
CA THR A 89 9.55 -9.12 -13.89
C THR A 89 9.32 -8.66 -15.31
N SER A 90 8.15 -8.10 -15.61
CA SER A 90 7.70 -7.65 -16.93
C SER A 90 7.56 -6.13 -17.06
N LEU A 91 7.72 -5.38 -15.96
CA LEU A 91 7.59 -3.93 -15.96
C LEU A 91 8.95 -3.24 -16.06
N ASP A 92 9.08 -2.34 -17.02
CA ASP A 92 10.21 -1.42 -17.12
C ASP A 92 9.92 -0.14 -16.33
N LEU A 93 10.55 -0.01 -15.16
CA LEU A 93 10.38 1.13 -14.29
C LEU A 93 11.57 2.10 -14.39
N PRO A 94 11.31 3.41 -14.45
CA PRO A 94 12.35 4.42 -14.29
C PRO A 94 13.14 4.20 -12.98
N SER A 95 14.44 4.35 -13.03
CA SER A 95 15.37 4.05 -11.93
C SER A 95 15.13 4.87 -10.64
N ASN A 96 14.49 6.02 -10.78
CA ASN A 96 14.13 6.89 -9.66
C ASN A 96 12.81 6.49 -8.95
N ILE A 97 12.05 5.54 -9.49
CA ILE A 97 10.81 5.03 -8.89
C ILE A 97 11.10 3.74 -8.13
N LYS A 98 10.68 3.71 -6.86
CA LYS A 98 10.90 2.57 -5.97
C LYS A 98 9.76 1.56 -6.08
N LYS A 99 10.03 0.32 -5.66
CA LYS A 99 9.07 -0.79 -5.69
C LYS A 99 8.51 -1.07 -4.31
N ILE A 100 7.21 -1.34 -4.22
CA ILE A 100 6.57 -2.04 -3.10
C ILE A 100 6.02 -3.33 -3.67
N ARG A 101 6.69 -4.45 -3.35
CA ARG A 101 6.27 -5.79 -3.80
C ARG A 101 5.17 -6.31 -2.89
N VAL A 102 4.03 -6.66 -3.48
CA VAL A 102 2.91 -7.26 -2.74
C VAL A 102 3.07 -8.79 -2.73
N TYR A 103 3.01 -9.34 -1.54
CA TYR A 103 2.96 -10.77 -1.27
C TYR A 103 1.67 -11.10 -0.54
N ARG A 104 1.10 -12.28 -0.81
CA ARG A 104 -0.11 -12.77 -0.15
C ARG A 104 0.20 -14.00 0.68
N GLU A 105 -0.49 -14.13 1.81
CA GLU A 105 -0.45 -15.34 2.58
C GLU A 105 -1.19 -16.44 1.82
N GLU A 106 -0.44 -17.43 1.35
CA GLU A 106 -0.91 -18.66 0.73
C GLU A 106 -0.43 -19.86 1.56
N GLU A 107 -1.05 -21.03 1.40
CA GLU A 107 -0.77 -22.21 2.24
C GLU A 107 0.72 -22.59 2.24
N ASP A 108 1.38 -22.49 1.08
CA ASP A 108 2.80 -22.83 0.89
C ASP A 108 3.71 -21.60 0.72
N PHE A 109 3.28 -20.41 1.20
CA PHE A 109 4.07 -19.20 1.00
C PHE A 109 5.39 -19.24 1.77
N ASP A 110 6.50 -19.18 1.04
CA ASP A 110 7.84 -19.11 1.64
C ASP A 110 8.21 -17.66 2.00
N ILE A 111 8.28 -17.37 3.29
CA ILE A 111 8.72 -16.07 3.82
C ILE A 111 10.13 -15.69 3.31
N SER A 112 10.98 -16.67 2.98
CA SER A 112 12.32 -16.39 2.45
C SER A 112 12.30 -15.74 1.05
N SER A 113 11.20 -15.86 0.33
CA SER A 113 11.01 -15.23 -0.98
C SER A 113 10.81 -13.71 -0.91
N ILE A 114 10.50 -13.16 0.29
CA ILE A 114 10.36 -11.71 0.46
C ILE A 114 11.72 -11.05 0.30
N ASP A 115 11.81 -10.12 -0.66
CA ASP A 115 12.99 -9.29 -0.89
C ASP A 115 13.24 -8.35 0.31
N ASP A 116 14.43 -8.43 0.90
CA ASP A 116 14.84 -7.60 2.05
C ASP A 116 15.39 -6.21 1.65
N GLU A 117 15.71 -6.00 0.38
CA GLU A 117 16.31 -4.74 -0.09
C GLU A 117 15.26 -3.69 -0.40
N SER A 118 14.10 -4.10 -0.91
CA SER A 118 12.98 -3.22 -1.23
C SER A 118 11.90 -3.23 -0.15
N LEU A 119 11.03 -2.23 -0.19
CA LEU A 119 9.84 -2.22 0.65
C LEU A 119 8.88 -3.30 0.15
N ALA A 120 8.46 -4.19 1.03
CA ALA A 120 7.48 -5.23 0.75
C ALA A 120 6.16 -4.96 1.50
N LEU A 121 5.07 -5.47 0.98
CA LEU A 121 3.76 -5.45 1.61
C LEU A 121 3.23 -6.89 1.67
N LEU A 122 2.83 -7.31 2.85
CA LEU A 122 2.18 -8.60 3.07
C LEU A 122 0.72 -8.38 3.42
N GLU A 123 -0.17 -8.97 2.63
CA GLU A 123 -1.62 -8.92 2.85
C GLU A 123 -2.22 -10.33 2.98
N GLY A 124 -3.47 -10.39 3.41
CA GLY A 124 -4.23 -11.63 3.43
C GLY A 124 -4.45 -12.24 2.04
N PRO A 125 -4.98 -13.46 1.95
CA PRO A 125 -5.03 -14.23 0.70
C PRO A 125 -5.86 -13.56 -0.40
N ILE A 126 -6.81 -12.69 -0.02
CA ILE A 126 -7.67 -11.96 -0.98
C ILE A 126 -7.45 -10.47 -0.83
N SER A 127 -6.89 -9.84 -1.85
CA SER A 127 -6.62 -8.40 -1.88
C SER A 127 -7.88 -7.58 -1.66
N GLY A 128 -7.80 -6.58 -0.78
CA GLY A 128 -8.90 -5.66 -0.50
C GLY A 128 -10.10 -6.26 0.25
N SER A 129 -10.05 -7.53 0.64
CA SER A 129 -11.13 -8.21 1.40
C SER A 129 -11.23 -7.74 2.85
N GLY A 130 -10.17 -7.16 3.40
CA GLY A 130 -10.07 -6.84 4.82
C GLY A 130 -9.77 -8.06 5.70
N GLN A 131 -9.43 -9.21 5.14
CA GLN A 131 -8.99 -10.37 5.90
C GLN A 131 -7.57 -10.14 6.42
N MET A 132 -7.36 -10.44 7.70
CA MET A 132 -6.08 -10.31 8.34
C MET A 132 -5.23 -11.55 8.11
N VAL A 133 -3.94 -11.34 7.86
CA VAL A 133 -2.91 -12.38 7.84
C VAL A 133 -2.82 -13.06 9.20
N ASN A 134 -2.53 -14.35 9.23
CA ASN A 134 -2.32 -15.10 10.46
C ASN A 134 -1.24 -14.45 11.33
N LYS A 135 -1.53 -14.24 12.63
CA LYS A 135 -0.60 -13.54 13.54
C LYS A 135 0.76 -14.21 13.72
N GLU A 136 0.79 -15.52 13.79
CA GLU A 136 2.05 -16.25 13.93
C GLU A 136 2.89 -16.17 12.66
N PHE A 137 2.23 -16.16 11.50
CA PHE A 137 2.88 -15.91 10.22
C PHE A 137 3.45 -14.50 10.17
N LEU A 138 2.66 -13.48 10.57
CA LEU A 138 3.12 -12.09 10.66
C LEU A 138 4.36 -11.94 11.56
N LYS A 139 4.37 -12.57 12.73
CA LYS A 139 5.53 -12.54 13.64
C LYS A 139 6.80 -13.09 13.01
N LYS A 140 6.67 -14.12 12.18
CA LYS A 140 7.81 -14.68 11.43
C LYS A 140 8.24 -13.74 10.32
N ALA A 141 7.29 -13.24 9.50
CA ALA A 141 7.58 -12.37 8.37
C ALA A 141 8.16 -11.02 8.80
N CYS A 142 7.70 -10.43 9.90
CA CYS A 142 8.16 -9.14 10.42
C CYS A 142 9.57 -9.15 11.04
N LYS A 143 10.23 -10.31 11.08
CA LYS A 143 11.68 -10.34 11.27
C LYS A 143 12.45 -9.75 10.10
N ARG A 144 11.82 -9.65 8.92
CA ARG A 144 12.32 -8.93 7.75
C ARG A 144 12.31 -7.42 7.98
N LYS A 145 13.30 -6.72 7.41
CA LYS A 145 13.62 -5.34 7.79
C LYS A 145 12.66 -4.28 7.25
N ARG A 146 11.96 -4.52 6.13
CA ARG A 146 11.18 -3.51 5.41
C ARG A 146 9.82 -4.04 4.97
N LEU A 147 9.06 -4.58 5.93
CA LEU A 147 7.75 -5.15 5.66
C LEU A 147 6.61 -4.28 6.18
N LEU A 148 5.73 -3.85 5.28
CA LEU A 148 4.41 -3.33 5.61
C LEU A 148 3.45 -4.51 5.78
N ILE A 149 2.60 -4.45 6.78
CA ILE A 149 1.50 -5.41 6.93
C ILE A 149 0.18 -4.74 6.54
N ALA A 150 -0.67 -5.48 5.87
CA ALA A 150 -1.97 -5.04 5.39
C ALA A 150 -3.06 -6.09 5.64
N GLY A 151 -4.31 -5.73 5.36
CA GLY A 151 -5.48 -6.59 5.54
C GLY A 151 -6.06 -6.54 6.94
N GLY A 152 -7.33 -6.16 7.06
CA GLY A 152 -8.11 -6.17 8.29
C GLY A 152 -7.62 -5.27 9.42
N LEU A 153 -6.68 -4.37 9.16
CA LEU A 153 -6.22 -3.40 10.17
C LEU A 153 -7.27 -2.33 10.40
N SER A 154 -7.57 -2.05 11.66
CA SER A 154 -8.56 -1.06 12.07
C SER A 154 -8.14 -0.37 13.39
N PRO A 155 -8.79 0.74 13.77
CA PRO A 155 -8.54 1.40 15.06
C PRO A 155 -8.67 0.46 16.26
N GLU A 156 -9.56 -0.54 16.19
CA GLU A 156 -9.87 -1.44 17.29
C GLU A 156 -8.77 -2.50 17.52
N ASN A 157 -8.05 -2.89 16.45
CA ASN A 157 -7.08 -3.98 16.53
C ASN A 157 -5.62 -3.55 16.42
N ILE A 158 -5.35 -2.37 15.86
CA ILE A 158 -3.99 -1.95 15.49
C ILE A 158 -3.03 -1.92 16.68
N GLN A 159 -3.49 -1.49 17.86
CA GLN A 159 -2.62 -1.42 19.05
C GLN A 159 -2.11 -2.80 19.47
N SER A 160 -2.99 -3.81 19.46
CA SER A 160 -2.61 -5.20 19.78
C SER A 160 -1.60 -5.74 18.77
N ILE A 161 -1.86 -5.51 17.49
CA ILE A 161 -0.99 -5.98 16.41
C ILE A 161 0.40 -5.34 16.51
N LEU A 162 0.50 -4.03 16.70
CA LEU A 162 1.78 -3.34 16.83
C LEU A 162 2.60 -3.82 18.02
N LYS A 163 1.96 -4.14 19.16
CA LYS A 163 2.63 -4.70 20.33
C LYS A 163 3.19 -6.10 20.10
N GLU A 164 2.42 -6.94 19.41
CA GLU A 164 2.76 -8.35 19.22
C GLU A 164 3.72 -8.58 18.04
N VAL A 165 3.51 -7.87 16.93
CA VAL A 165 4.17 -8.13 15.63
C VAL A 165 5.35 -7.21 15.39
N LYS A 166 5.29 -5.95 15.83
CA LYS A 166 6.31 -4.91 15.65
C LYS A 166 6.76 -4.76 14.17
N PRO A 167 5.82 -4.52 13.23
CA PRO A 167 6.16 -4.39 11.82
C PRO A 167 6.96 -3.12 11.53
N TYR A 168 7.65 -3.09 10.40
CA TYR A 168 8.29 -1.87 9.88
C TYR A 168 7.26 -0.78 9.57
N GLY A 169 6.10 -1.17 9.05
CA GLY A 169 4.98 -0.27 8.79
C GLY A 169 3.65 -1.00 8.65
N VAL A 170 2.60 -0.22 8.52
CA VAL A 170 1.23 -0.68 8.32
C VAL A 170 0.62 -0.01 7.09
N ASP A 171 -0.21 -0.76 6.36
CA ASP A 171 -1.02 -0.25 5.25
C ASP A 171 -2.50 -0.43 5.56
N VAL A 172 -3.22 0.66 5.62
CA VAL A 172 -4.64 0.67 6.00
C VAL A 172 -5.47 1.24 4.84
N SER A 173 -6.55 0.56 4.52
CA SER A 173 -7.52 1.03 3.54
C SER A 173 -8.95 0.96 4.09
N SER A 174 -9.57 -0.23 4.10
CA SER A 174 -10.97 -0.40 4.54
C SER A 174 -11.19 -0.08 6.02
N GLY A 175 -10.21 -0.30 6.88
CA GLY A 175 -10.33 -0.06 8.32
C GLY A 175 -10.47 1.40 8.74
N VAL A 176 -10.34 2.33 7.80
CA VAL A 176 -10.59 3.77 7.99
C VAL A 176 -11.62 4.30 6.99
N GLU A 177 -12.59 3.46 6.62
CA GLU A 177 -13.69 3.82 5.72
C GLU A 177 -15.01 3.83 6.47
N SER A 178 -15.82 4.84 6.23
CA SER A 178 -17.21 4.92 6.70
C SER A 178 -18.14 4.05 5.86
N SER A 179 -17.82 3.92 4.56
CA SER A 179 -18.45 2.99 3.62
C SER A 179 -17.44 2.59 2.57
N ARG A 180 -17.67 1.46 1.90
CA ARG A 180 -16.70 0.88 0.95
C ARG A 180 -16.23 1.90 -0.10
N GLY A 181 -14.95 2.24 -0.08
CA GLY A 181 -14.31 3.20 -0.97
C GLY A 181 -14.42 4.67 -0.54
N ASN A 182 -15.00 4.98 0.63
CA ASN A 182 -15.07 6.34 1.18
C ASN A 182 -14.45 6.35 2.58
N LYS A 183 -13.44 7.18 2.77
CA LYS A 183 -12.78 7.35 4.07
C LYS A 183 -13.70 8.03 5.10
N SER A 184 -13.46 7.75 6.39
CA SER A 184 -14.21 8.34 7.52
C SER A 184 -13.50 9.57 8.07
#